data_ce85b16e76bff5bb9cc94853821d5ce4
#
_entry.id   ce85b16e76bff5bb9cc94853821d5ce4
#
_cell.length_a   1.000
_cell.length_b   1.000
_cell.length_c   1.000
_cell.angle_alpha   90.00
_cell.angle_beta   90.00
_cell.angle_gamma   90.00
#
_symmetry.space_group_name_H-M   'P 1'
#
loop_
_entity.id
_entity.type
_entity.pdbx_description
1 polymer ?
#
loop_
_entity_poly.entity_id
_entity_poly.type
_entity_poly.pdbx_seq_one_letter_code
_entity_poly.pdbx_strand_id
1 'polypeptide(L)'
;IWIKGPIKNFIEEDTLIVGDAAGQAKPTTAGGIFSCGMAGIMAGRAISKAIQTGDSSALMDYEKQWRDKFGKEFEKQNLARKVLARLDNGTVNKLFKSITPEIEEDISNKEDFDFHTSSILRLLGMKGSFNTMQALIGGEIKRLVQNKA
;
A
#
# COMPACT_ATOMS: atom_id res chain seq x y z
N ILE A 1 0.43 -15.10 0.81
CA ILE A 1 0.74 -13.79 0.22
C ILE A 1 1.19 -12.84 1.31
N TRP A 2 2.31 -12.15 1.08
CA TRP A 2 2.82 -11.13 1.99
C TRP A 2 2.07 -9.81 1.79
N ILE A 3 1.30 -9.37 2.78
CA ILE A 3 0.48 -8.15 2.73
C ILE A 3 0.89 -7.09 3.76
N LYS A 4 2.12 -7.16 4.26
CA LYS A 4 2.64 -6.17 5.23
C LYS A 4 3.29 -4.96 4.56
N GLY A 5 3.17 -4.85 3.25
CA GLY A 5 3.82 -3.84 2.42
C GLY A 5 5.21 -4.27 1.93
N PRO A 6 5.89 -3.41 1.17
CA PRO A 6 7.14 -3.75 0.53
C PRO A 6 8.25 -4.06 1.55
N ILE A 7 9.12 -5.00 1.20
CA ILE A 7 10.33 -5.31 1.95
C ILE A 7 11.30 -4.11 1.94
N LYS A 8 12.29 -4.14 2.83
CA LYS A 8 13.21 -3.02 3.01
C LYS A 8 14.04 -2.73 1.76
N ASN A 9 14.63 -3.77 1.17
CA ASN A 9 15.45 -3.68 -0.03
C ASN A 9 14.90 -4.63 -1.09
N PHE A 10 14.75 -4.17 -2.34
CA PHE A 10 14.36 -5.01 -3.47
C PHE A 10 15.56 -5.64 -4.17
N ILE A 11 16.75 -5.17 -3.80
CA ILE A 11 18.01 -5.56 -4.43
C ILE A 11 18.97 -5.99 -3.32
N GLU A 12 19.60 -7.12 -3.52
CA GLU A 12 20.68 -7.63 -2.69
C GLU A 12 21.78 -8.14 -3.63
N GLU A 13 22.94 -7.50 -3.60
CA GLU A 13 24.02 -7.74 -4.56
C GLU A 13 23.51 -7.62 -6.01
N ASP A 14 23.58 -8.69 -6.81
CA ASP A 14 23.11 -8.76 -8.19
C ASP A 14 21.73 -9.43 -8.33
N THR A 15 21.02 -9.60 -7.22
CA THR A 15 19.71 -10.27 -7.17
C THR A 15 18.59 -9.27 -6.96
N LEU A 16 17.56 -9.32 -7.82
CA LEU A 16 16.35 -8.53 -7.70
C LEU A 16 15.20 -9.38 -7.18
N ILE A 17 14.47 -8.86 -6.20
CA ILE A 17 13.24 -9.45 -5.68
C ILE A 17 12.06 -8.66 -6.23
N VAL A 18 11.08 -9.35 -6.83
CA VAL A 18 9.96 -8.73 -7.57
C VAL A 18 8.65 -9.39 -7.18
N GLY A 19 7.57 -8.64 -7.27
CA GLY A 19 6.21 -9.16 -7.07
C GLY A 19 5.87 -9.42 -5.61
N ASP A 20 5.10 -10.48 -5.35
CA ASP A 20 4.64 -10.83 -4.00
C ASP A 20 5.79 -11.07 -3.03
N ALA A 21 6.90 -11.64 -3.50
CA ALA A 21 8.10 -11.85 -2.69
C ALA A 21 8.73 -10.53 -2.20
N ALA A 22 8.62 -9.47 -3.02
CA ALA A 22 9.06 -8.11 -2.65
C ALA A 22 8.00 -7.33 -1.84
N GLY A 23 6.85 -7.94 -1.55
CA GLY A 23 5.73 -7.27 -0.86
C GLY A 23 5.03 -6.22 -1.71
N GLN A 24 5.00 -6.41 -3.03
CA GLN A 24 4.42 -5.48 -4.00
C GLN A 24 2.95 -5.76 -4.32
N ALA A 25 2.32 -6.71 -3.61
CA ALA A 25 0.87 -6.85 -3.58
C ALA A 25 0.24 -5.81 -2.64
N LYS A 26 -0.94 -5.30 -3.01
CA LYS A 26 -1.65 -4.26 -2.25
C LYS A 26 -1.95 -4.71 -0.82
N PRO A 27 -1.56 -3.96 0.21
CA PRO A 27 -1.78 -4.36 1.61
C PRO A 27 -3.23 -4.57 2.00
N THR A 28 -4.17 -3.88 1.34
CA THR A 28 -5.60 -3.92 1.67
C THR A 28 -6.34 -5.08 1.03
N THR A 29 -6.06 -5.39 -0.23
CA THR A 29 -6.82 -6.36 -1.03
C THR A 29 -6.03 -7.59 -1.43
N ALA A 30 -4.72 -7.65 -1.16
CA ALA A 30 -3.77 -8.64 -1.67
C ALA A 30 -3.71 -8.71 -3.21
N GLY A 31 -4.34 -7.78 -3.92
CA GLY A 31 -4.27 -7.67 -5.39
C GLY A 31 -2.90 -7.13 -5.82
N GLY A 32 -2.27 -7.75 -6.80
CA GLY A 32 -0.92 -7.39 -7.24
C GLY A 32 -0.72 -7.32 -8.76
N ILE A 33 -1.75 -7.58 -9.56
CA ILE A 33 -1.59 -7.69 -11.03
C ILE A 33 -0.91 -6.44 -11.61
N PHE A 34 -1.40 -5.26 -11.29
CA PHE A 34 -0.83 -4.02 -11.81
C PHE A 34 0.50 -3.67 -11.15
N SER A 35 0.56 -3.61 -9.82
CA SER A 35 1.77 -3.20 -9.10
C SER A 35 2.96 -4.17 -9.27
N CYS A 36 2.70 -5.48 -9.31
CA CYS A 36 3.71 -6.50 -9.57
C CYS A 36 4.09 -6.55 -11.06
N GLY A 37 3.12 -6.37 -11.97
CA GLY A 37 3.38 -6.28 -13.41
C GLY A 37 4.27 -5.09 -13.76
N MET A 38 3.99 -3.92 -13.20
CA MET A 38 4.84 -2.74 -13.33
C MET A 38 6.23 -2.94 -12.73
N ALA A 39 6.31 -3.63 -11.59
CA ALA A 39 7.59 -4.00 -10.99
C ALA A 39 8.43 -4.87 -11.93
N GLY A 40 7.82 -5.87 -12.57
CA GLY A 40 8.49 -6.73 -13.56
C GLY A 40 9.02 -5.94 -14.74
N ILE A 41 8.23 -4.99 -15.26
CA ILE A 41 8.67 -4.10 -16.37
C ILE A 41 9.85 -3.22 -15.94
N MET A 42 9.78 -2.62 -14.74
CA MET A 42 10.85 -1.77 -14.20
C MET A 42 12.13 -2.58 -13.96
N ALA A 43 12.01 -3.77 -13.36
CA ALA A 43 13.14 -4.68 -13.13
C ALA A 43 13.79 -5.11 -14.45
N GLY A 44 13.00 -5.53 -15.44
CA GLY A 44 13.51 -5.92 -16.76
C GLY A 44 14.28 -4.80 -17.47
N ARG A 45 13.80 -3.56 -17.38
CA ARG A 45 14.50 -2.37 -17.92
C ARG A 45 15.81 -2.10 -17.19
N ALA A 46 15.82 -2.20 -15.85
CA ALA A 46 17.01 -1.99 -15.05
C ALA A 46 18.08 -3.05 -15.35
N ILE A 47 17.69 -4.32 -15.47
CA ILE A 47 18.59 -5.43 -15.86
C ILE A 47 19.16 -5.19 -17.27
N SER A 48 18.31 -4.87 -18.25
CA SER A 48 18.75 -4.59 -19.61
C SER A 48 19.79 -3.47 -19.65
N LYS A 49 19.55 -2.38 -18.89
CA LYS A 49 20.48 -1.25 -18.78
C LYS A 49 21.81 -1.68 -18.14
N ALA A 50 21.76 -2.42 -17.03
CA ALA A 50 22.96 -2.90 -16.34
C ALA A 50 23.84 -3.77 -17.26
N ILE A 51 23.22 -4.68 -18.03
CA ILE A 51 23.94 -5.52 -18.99
C ILE A 51 24.57 -4.69 -20.11
N GLN A 52 23.84 -3.72 -20.67
CA GLN A 52 24.32 -2.88 -21.78
C GLN A 52 25.46 -1.96 -21.38
N THR A 53 25.45 -1.46 -20.16
CA THR A 53 26.44 -0.52 -19.65
C THR A 53 27.59 -1.19 -18.90
N GLY A 54 27.45 -2.43 -18.49
CA GLY A 54 28.36 -3.11 -17.56
C GLY A 54 28.34 -2.53 -16.15
N ASP A 55 27.30 -1.75 -15.79
CA ASP A 55 27.17 -1.04 -14.51
C ASP A 55 25.98 -1.60 -13.72
N SER A 56 26.24 -2.40 -12.70
CA SER A 56 25.22 -2.97 -11.82
C SER A 56 24.47 -1.93 -11.00
N SER A 57 25.01 -0.71 -10.83
CA SER A 57 24.29 0.36 -10.13
C SER A 57 22.97 0.73 -10.81
N ALA A 58 22.83 0.45 -12.11
CA ALA A 58 21.59 0.64 -12.85
C ALA A 58 20.41 -0.20 -12.31
N LEU A 59 20.69 -1.28 -11.58
CA LEU A 59 19.64 -2.08 -10.91
C LEU A 59 18.84 -1.27 -9.88
N MET A 60 19.48 -0.29 -9.24
CA MET A 60 18.82 0.59 -8.26
C MET A 60 17.69 1.42 -8.87
N ASP A 61 17.71 1.65 -10.19
CA ASP A 61 16.62 2.37 -10.89
C ASP A 61 15.27 1.66 -10.73
N TYR A 62 15.25 0.32 -10.65
CA TYR A 62 14.05 -0.47 -10.44
C TYR A 62 13.39 -0.13 -9.10
N GLU A 63 14.13 -0.24 -8.01
CA GLU A 63 13.59 0.01 -6.66
C GLU A 63 13.12 1.46 -6.52
N LYS A 64 13.93 2.41 -7.01
CA LYS A 64 13.59 3.83 -6.98
C LYS A 64 12.30 4.12 -7.72
N GLN A 65 12.17 3.68 -8.98
CA GLN A 65 10.98 3.92 -9.80
C GLN A 65 9.71 3.31 -9.18
N TRP A 66 9.82 2.09 -8.64
CA TRP A 66 8.69 1.44 -8.01
C TRP A 66 8.23 2.19 -6.75
N ARG A 67 9.19 2.59 -5.88
CA ARG A 67 8.87 3.34 -4.66
C ARG A 67 8.33 4.73 -4.96
N ASP A 68 8.85 5.41 -5.94
CA ASP A 68 8.35 6.72 -6.38
C ASP A 68 6.89 6.63 -6.83
N LYS A 69 6.54 5.55 -7.55
CA LYS A 69 5.18 5.35 -8.09
C LYS A 69 4.19 4.84 -7.05
N PHE A 70 4.56 3.84 -6.26
CA PHE A 70 3.63 3.09 -5.41
C PHE A 70 3.87 3.29 -3.91
N GLY A 71 5.05 3.71 -3.49
CA GLY A 71 5.47 3.70 -2.08
C GLY A 71 4.48 4.39 -1.16
N LYS A 72 4.13 5.64 -1.48
CA LYS A 72 3.20 6.44 -0.67
C LYS A 72 1.80 5.82 -0.57
N GLU A 73 1.31 5.24 -1.67
CA GLU A 73 0.00 4.59 -1.67
C GLU A 73 0.02 3.31 -0.83
N PHE A 74 1.08 2.52 -0.94
CA PHE A 74 1.25 1.30 -0.15
C PHE A 74 1.41 1.58 1.35
N GLU A 75 2.08 2.65 1.73
CA GLU A 75 2.15 3.12 3.13
C GLU A 75 0.75 3.43 3.68
N LYS A 76 -0.05 4.19 2.91
CA LYS A 76 -1.43 4.51 3.28
C LYS A 76 -2.30 3.27 3.37
N GLN A 77 -2.22 2.36 2.38
CA GLN A 77 -2.97 1.11 2.39
C GLN A 77 -2.58 0.21 3.58
N ASN A 78 -1.30 0.15 3.91
CA ASN A 78 -0.84 -0.61 5.06
C ASN A 78 -1.38 -0.03 6.37
N LEU A 79 -1.46 1.30 6.47
CA LEU A 79 -2.07 1.98 7.59
C LEU A 79 -3.58 1.69 7.67
N ALA A 80 -4.30 1.82 6.56
CA ALA A 80 -5.73 1.50 6.47
C ALA A 80 -6.01 0.05 6.89
N ARG A 81 -5.21 -0.90 6.44
CA ARG A 81 -5.30 -2.31 6.84
C ARG A 81 -5.13 -2.49 8.36
N LYS A 82 -4.16 -1.79 8.97
CA LYS A 82 -3.95 -1.86 10.42
C LYS A 82 -5.14 -1.32 11.21
N VAL A 83 -5.83 -0.30 10.71
CA VAL A 83 -7.07 0.21 11.29
C VAL A 83 -8.18 -0.82 11.15
N LEU A 84 -8.45 -1.27 9.92
CA LEU A 84 -9.51 -2.22 9.63
C LEU A 84 -9.37 -3.52 10.45
N ALA A 85 -8.14 -4.02 10.63
CA ALA A 85 -7.86 -5.22 11.41
C ALA A 85 -8.16 -5.08 12.92
N ARG A 86 -8.40 -3.87 13.42
CA ARG A 86 -8.75 -3.60 14.84
C ARG A 86 -10.23 -3.36 15.07
N LEU A 87 -11.01 -3.24 13.99
CA LEU A 87 -12.45 -3.05 14.10
C LEU A 87 -13.12 -4.35 14.53
N ASP A 88 -14.06 -4.24 15.45
CA ASP A 88 -14.96 -5.33 15.81
C ASP A 88 -16.04 -5.53 14.73
N ASN A 89 -16.66 -6.71 14.73
CA ASN A 89 -17.70 -7.04 13.77
C ASN A 89 -18.90 -6.08 13.79
N GLY A 90 -19.25 -5.53 14.95
CA GLY A 90 -20.34 -4.56 15.09
C GLY A 90 -20.02 -3.26 14.35
N THR A 91 -18.80 -2.77 14.49
CA THR A 91 -18.31 -1.58 13.78
C THR A 91 -18.22 -1.82 12.28
N VAL A 92 -17.70 -2.98 11.87
CA VAL A 92 -17.65 -3.36 10.44
C VAL A 92 -19.07 -3.40 9.85
N ASN A 93 -20.02 -4.02 10.53
CA ASN A 93 -21.42 -4.08 10.08
C ASN A 93 -22.07 -2.69 9.96
N LYS A 94 -21.77 -1.77 10.91
CA LYS A 94 -22.25 -0.38 10.83
C LYS A 94 -21.67 0.35 9.63
N LEU A 95 -20.37 0.16 9.34
CA LEU A 95 -19.71 0.74 8.17
C LEU A 95 -20.38 0.27 6.88
N PHE A 96 -20.61 -1.03 6.72
CA PHE A 96 -21.28 -1.55 5.53
C PHE A 96 -22.71 -1.02 5.38
N LYS A 97 -23.46 -0.89 6.48
CA LYS A 97 -24.82 -0.33 6.46
C LYS A 97 -24.85 1.18 6.16
N SER A 98 -23.74 1.89 6.34
CA SER A 98 -23.64 3.32 6.02
C SER A 98 -23.26 3.59 4.56
N ILE A 99 -22.95 2.57 3.78
CA ILE A 99 -22.72 2.71 2.34
C ILE A 99 -24.06 2.93 1.65
N THR A 100 -24.26 4.12 1.12
CA THR A 100 -25.43 4.46 0.32
C THR A 100 -25.11 4.32 -1.17
N PRO A 101 -26.12 4.21 -2.05
CA PRO A 101 -25.91 4.18 -3.49
C PRO A 101 -25.10 5.37 -4.01
N GLU A 102 -25.25 6.55 -3.41
CA GLU A 102 -24.51 7.75 -3.79
C GLU A 102 -23.03 7.65 -3.43
N ILE A 103 -22.71 7.03 -2.28
CA ILE A 103 -21.31 6.76 -1.86
C ILE A 103 -20.69 5.72 -2.79
N GLU A 104 -21.43 4.68 -3.16
CA GLU A 104 -20.96 3.64 -4.07
C GLU A 104 -20.69 4.22 -5.46
N GLU A 105 -21.58 5.03 -5.99
CA GLU A 105 -21.41 5.71 -7.28
C GLU A 105 -20.23 6.68 -7.26
N ASP A 106 -20.08 7.48 -6.20
CA ASP A 106 -18.97 8.43 -6.06
C ASP A 106 -17.60 7.72 -6.01
N ILE A 107 -17.52 6.61 -5.30
CA ILE A 107 -16.30 5.77 -5.25
C ILE A 107 -16.03 5.16 -6.63
N SER A 108 -17.06 4.58 -7.26
CA SER A 108 -16.93 3.89 -8.55
C SER A 108 -16.47 4.82 -9.66
N ASN A 109 -16.91 6.06 -9.65
CA ASN A 109 -16.62 7.04 -10.70
C ASN A 109 -15.33 7.82 -10.51
N LYS A 110 -14.85 7.95 -9.26
CA LYS A 110 -13.73 8.86 -8.94
C LYS A 110 -12.44 8.18 -8.54
N GLU A 111 -12.49 6.89 -8.21
CA GLU A 111 -11.34 6.22 -7.63
C GLU A 111 -10.70 5.23 -8.60
N ASP A 112 -9.37 5.19 -8.56
CA ASP A 112 -8.60 4.20 -9.27
C ASP A 112 -8.55 2.90 -8.44
N PHE A 113 -8.80 1.77 -9.10
CA PHE A 113 -8.78 0.44 -8.46
C PHE A 113 -7.43 0.13 -7.77
N ASP A 114 -6.35 0.67 -8.28
CA ASP A 114 -5.01 0.42 -7.75
C ASP A 114 -4.55 1.48 -6.73
N PHE A 115 -5.21 2.67 -6.69
CA PHE A 115 -4.93 3.78 -5.80
C PHE A 115 -6.17 4.17 -4.97
N HIS A 116 -6.69 3.21 -4.20
CA HIS A 116 -8.01 3.29 -3.56
C HIS A 116 -8.00 3.69 -2.06
N THR A 117 -6.89 4.21 -1.53
CA THR A 117 -6.84 4.58 -0.10
C THR A 117 -7.86 5.67 0.25
N SER A 118 -8.11 6.61 -0.64
CA SER A 118 -9.12 7.66 -0.45
C SER A 118 -10.52 7.09 -0.31
N SER A 119 -10.87 6.06 -1.08
CA SER A 119 -12.15 5.34 -0.97
C SER A 119 -12.32 4.69 0.40
N ILE A 120 -11.29 4.01 0.88
CA ILE A 120 -11.31 3.39 2.20
C ILE A 120 -11.51 4.44 3.29
N LEU A 121 -10.85 5.58 3.20
CA LEU A 121 -10.99 6.68 4.15
C LEU A 121 -12.42 7.26 4.16
N ARG A 122 -13.06 7.39 2.99
CA ARG A 122 -14.45 7.82 2.86
C ARG A 122 -15.40 6.81 3.50
N LEU A 123 -15.22 5.51 3.24
CA LEU A 123 -16.01 4.45 3.86
C LEU A 123 -15.92 4.45 5.39
N LEU A 124 -14.76 4.80 5.93
CA LEU A 124 -14.57 4.95 7.38
C LEU A 124 -15.19 6.23 7.95
N GLY A 125 -15.96 7.00 7.16
CA GLY A 125 -16.60 8.25 7.59
C GLY A 125 -15.61 9.38 7.87
N MET A 126 -14.38 9.22 7.47
CA MET A 126 -13.30 10.18 7.71
C MET A 126 -13.34 11.26 6.62
N LYS A 127 -14.17 12.28 6.82
CA LYS A 127 -14.17 13.54 6.03
C LYS A 127 -12.90 14.36 6.29
N GLY A 128 -11.81 13.75 6.65
CA GLY A 128 -10.59 14.42 7.04
C GLY A 128 -9.37 13.86 6.31
N SER A 129 -8.36 14.69 6.24
CA SER A 129 -7.09 14.37 5.61
C SER A 129 -6.42 13.14 6.27
N PHE A 130 -5.53 12.49 5.54
CA PHE A 130 -4.60 11.46 6.01
C PHE A 130 -3.95 11.80 7.39
N ASN A 131 -3.75 13.08 7.68
CA ASN A 131 -3.22 13.56 8.96
C ASN A 131 -4.15 13.24 10.15
N THR A 132 -5.48 13.26 9.95
CA THR A 132 -6.46 12.90 10.99
C THR A 132 -6.38 11.42 11.32
N MET A 133 -6.17 10.57 10.31
CA MET A 133 -5.99 9.13 10.50
C MET A 133 -4.68 8.81 11.22
N GLN A 134 -3.59 9.49 10.88
CA GLN A 134 -2.32 9.36 11.60
C GLN A 134 -2.43 9.79 13.06
N ALA A 135 -3.18 10.86 13.35
CA ALA A 135 -3.39 11.33 14.72
C ALA A 135 -4.19 10.34 15.56
N LEU A 136 -5.24 9.73 15.01
CA LEU A 136 -6.04 8.69 15.67
C LEU A 136 -5.20 7.44 15.99
N ILE A 137 -4.39 6.99 15.05
CA ILE A 137 -3.52 5.82 15.22
C ILE A 137 -2.35 6.14 16.15
N GLY A 138 -1.77 7.33 16.02
CA GLY A 138 -0.69 7.79 16.92
C GLY A 138 -1.14 7.86 18.39
N GLY A 139 -2.38 8.27 18.65
CA GLY A 139 -2.99 8.25 19.99
C GLY A 139 -3.18 6.83 20.52
N GLU A 140 -3.62 5.88 19.69
CA GLU A 140 -3.80 4.48 20.07
C GLU A 140 -2.48 3.72 20.25
N ILE A 141 -1.48 3.97 19.39
CA ILE A 141 -0.14 3.40 19.56
C ILE A 141 0.49 3.88 20.87
N LYS A 142 0.35 5.17 21.23
CA LYS A 142 0.79 5.68 22.53
C LYS A 142 0.10 4.96 23.70
N ARG A 143 -1.22 4.74 23.63
CA ARG A 143 -1.97 3.98 24.66
C ARG A 143 -1.49 2.54 24.80
N LEU A 144 -1.20 1.86 23.69
CA LEU A 144 -0.74 0.47 23.69
C LEU A 144 0.69 0.31 24.23
N VAL A 145 1.54 1.32 24.03
CA VAL A 145 2.90 1.35 24.60
C VAL A 145 2.86 1.64 26.09
N GLN A 146 1.99 2.53 26.55
CA GLN A 146 1.83 2.88 27.97
C GLN A 146 1.18 1.78 28.80
N ASN A 147 0.34 0.91 28.22
CA ASN A 147 -0.28 -0.21 28.91
C ASN A 147 0.60 -1.49 28.97
N LYS A 148 1.83 -1.45 28.45
CA LYS A 148 2.82 -2.53 28.51
C LYS A 148 4.02 -2.23 29.42
N ALA A 149 4.02 -1.09 30.07
CA ALA A 149 4.96 -0.70 31.13
C ALA A 149 4.27 -0.80 32.49
#